data_3a52bbab5a4d695148e03fa3d1d7e210
#
_entry.id   3a52bbab5a4d695148e03fa3d1d7e210
#
_cell.length_a   1.000
_cell.length_b   1.000
_cell.length_c   1.000
_cell.angle_alpha   90.00
_cell.angle_beta   90.00
_cell.angle_gamma   90.00
#
_symmetry.space_group_name_H-M   'P 1'
#
loop_
_entity.id
_entity.type
_entity.pdbx_description
1 polymer ?
#
loop_
_entity_poly.entity_id
_entity_poly.type
_entity_poly.pdbx_seq_one_letter_code
_entity_poly.pdbx_strand_id
1 'polypeptide(L)'
;MNKGEKMPNENKYDLIMFGATGFTGKLVCEYINSKYSDSLNWAIAGRNKEKLENVSNELGLSVPTIELDSNNKSHVENVLKQTRLILTTVGPYQLYGNEIIKKCAELGVNYVDLSGEPGWMHLMNEHKAQAQQSGAKIVHSCGFDSIPSDLGVLFLQNEAKNKHGRPYANVKCRVRSMKGEFSGGTAASLRATLGSLKTNPEMFNILVDPFTLCEGFKGPDQPVDNKPYYDEVLQQWSAPFFMAPINTKNVHRSNYQLNFAYGEDFLYEEMFACGEGEKGEAAAKAIASYNPMMGENVPKP
;
A
#
# COMPACT_ATOMS: atom_id res chain seq x y z
N MET A 1 -16.44 1.86 42.33
CA MET A 1 -15.88 2.89 41.47
C MET A 1 -16.15 2.46 40.04
N ASN A 2 -17.11 3.11 39.41
CA ASN A 2 -17.59 2.76 38.04
C ASN A 2 -16.48 3.02 37.02
N LYS A 3 -16.06 1.97 36.34
CA LYS A 3 -15.34 2.09 35.06
C LYS A 3 -16.34 2.70 34.07
N GLY A 4 -16.08 3.93 33.63
CA GLY A 4 -16.88 4.59 32.62
C GLY A 4 -16.96 3.73 31.36
N GLU A 5 -18.12 3.16 31.11
CA GLU A 5 -18.48 2.62 29.80
C GLU A 5 -18.39 3.78 28.81
N LYS A 6 -17.39 3.74 27.94
CA LYS A 6 -17.43 4.54 26.72
C LYS A 6 -18.71 4.11 25.99
N MET A 7 -19.67 5.02 25.91
CA MET A 7 -20.81 4.88 25.01
C MET A 7 -20.27 4.50 23.64
N PRO A 8 -20.83 3.48 22.95
CA PRO A 8 -20.43 3.20 21.59
C PRO A 8 -20.69 4.46 20.76
N ASN A 9 -19.65 5.00 20.17
CA ASN A 9 -19.78 6.05 19.17
C ASN A 9 -20.59 5.38 18.04
N GLU A 10 -21.87 5.69 17.92
CA GLU A 10 -22.70 5.21 16.81
C GLU A 10 -22.23 5.91 15.53
N ASN A 11 -21.12 5.43 14.98
CA ASN A 11 -20.66 5.88 13.68
C ASN A 11 -21.74 5.57 12.65
N LYS A 12 -22.12 6.59 11.89
CA LYS A 12 -23.16 6.50 10.87
C LYS A 12 -22.80 5.47 9.78
N TYR A 13 -21.50 5.27 9.52
CA TYR A 13 -21.01 4.32 8.51
C TYR A 13 -19.91 3.40 9.09
N ASP A 14 -19.93 2.14 8.67
CA ASP A 14 -18.83 1.22 8.91
C ASP A 14 -17.60 1.60 8.07
N LEU A 15 -17.86 2.06 6.83
CA LEU A 15 -16.83 2.39 5.84
C LEU A 15 -17.23 3.62 5.03
N ILE A 16 -16.28 4.53 4.82
CA ILE A 16 -16.35 5.53 3.75
C ILE A 16 -15.26 5.24 2.72
N MET A 17 -15.68 5.03 1.46
CA MET A 17 -14.78 4.84 0.32
C MET A 17 -14.47 6.19 -0.33
N PHE A 18 -13.24 6.70 -0.13
CA PHE A 18 -12.78 7.97 -0.67
C PHE A 18 -12.00 7.76 -1.97
N GLY A 19 -12.45 8.43 -3.04
CA GLY A 19 -11.87 8.30 -4.37
C GLY A 19 -12.66 7.41 -5.33
N ALA A 20 -13.95 7.22 -5.07
CA ALA A 20 -14.86 6.39 -5.86
C ALA A 20 -14.91 6.75 -7.36
N THR A 21 -14.58 7.99 -7.73
CA THR A 21 -14.60 8.47 -9.13
C THR A 21 -13.36 8.07 -9.94
N GLY A 22 -12.30 7.57 -9.29
CA GLY A 22 -11.10 7.08 -9.95
C GLY A 22 -11.27 5.65 -10.48
N PHE A 23 -10.35 5.23 -11.37
CA PHE A 23 -10.38 3.88 -11.96
C PHE A 23 -10.42 2.79 -10.87
N THR A 24 -9.44 2.77 -9.98
CA THR A 24 -9.38 1.77 -8.89
C THR A 24 -10.54 1.93 -7.91
N GLY A 25 -10.96 3.18 -7.65
CA GLY A 25 -12.09 3.47 -6.78
C GLY A 25 -13.39 2.85 -7.26
N LYS A 26 -13.67 2.90 -8.56
CA LYS A 26 -14.85 2.24 -9.16
C LYS A 26 -14.81 0.72 -8.95
N LEU A 27 -13.67 0.07 -9.21
CA LEU A 27 -13.49 -1.37 -8.99
C LEU A 27 -13.72 -1.78 -7.52
N VAL A 28 -13.23 -0.97 -6.58
CA VAL A 28 -13.47 -1.18 -5.15
C VAL A 28 -14.96 -1.04 -4.81
N CYS A 29 -15.63 -0.02 -5.36
CA CYS A 29 -17.07 0.17 -5.16
C CYS A 29 -17.88 -1.00 -5.71
N GLU A 30 -17.58 -1.47 -6.93
CA GLU A 30 -18.21 -2.65 -7.52
C GLU A 30 -18.03 -3.89 -6.63
N TYR A 31 -16.81 -4.12 -6.15
CA TYR A 31 -16.51 -5.26 -5.29
C TYR A 31 -17.28 -5.19 -3.97
N ILE A 32 -17.26 -4.04 -3.29
CA ILE A 32 -17.99 -3.85 -2.02
C ILE A 32 -19.49 -4.05 -2.25
N ASN A 33 -20.04 -3.44 -3.29
CA ASN A 33 -21.44 -3.56 -3.62
C ASN A 33 -21.86 -5.00 -3.90
N SER A 34 -21.05 -5.74 -4.67
CA SER A 34 -21.36 -7.12 -5.06
C SER A 34 -21.22 -8.13 -3.91
N LYS A 35 -20.38 -7.87 -2.91
CA LYS A 35 -20.03 -8.84 -1.85
C LYS A 35 -20.57 -8.48 -0.47
N TYR A 36 -20.81 -7.20 -0.21
CA TYR A 36 -21.06 -6.70 1.15
C TYR A 36 -22.24 -5.73 1.25
N SER A 37 -23.03 -5.52 0.16
CA SER A 37 -24.16 -4.60 0.14
C SER A 37 -25.13 -4.79 1.31
N ASP A 38 -25.40 -6.04 1.69
CA ASP A 38 -26.38 -6.38 2.72
C ASP A 38 -25.80 -6.40 4.14
N SER A 39 -24.49 -6.33 4.28
CA SER A 39 -23.81 -6.51 5.57
C SER A 39 -22.97 -5.30 6.01
N LEU A 40 -22.75 -4.33 5.13
CA LEU A 40 -21.90 -3.18 5.38
C LEU A 40 -22.69 -1.88 5.15
N ASN A 41 -22.76 -1.05 6.17
CA ASN A 41 -23.29 0.30 6.03
C ASN A 41 -22.17 1.23 5.58
N TRP A 42 -22.17 1.63 4.31
CA TRP A 42 -21.06 2.37 3.70
C TRP A 42 -21.53 3.54 2.85
N ALA A 43 -20.59 4.42 2.53
CA ALA A 43 -20.81 5.58 1.67
C ALA A 43 -19.61 5.76 0.73
N ILE A 44 -19.83 6.48 -0.38
CA ILE A 44 -18.77 6.91 -1.29
C ILE A 44 -18.48 8.39 -1.11
N ALA A 45 -17.18 8.75 -1.19
CA ALA A 45 -16.75 10.12 -0.98
C ALA A 45 -15.80 10.61 -2.09
N GLY A 46 -15.81 11.93 -2.34
CA GLY A 46 -14.95 12.59 -3.32
C GLY A 46 -15.22 14.09 -3.39
N ARG A 47 -14.38 14.81 -4.12
CA ARG A 47 -14.43 16.30 -4.20
C ARG A 47 -15.60 16.85 -5.03
N ASN A 48 -16.17 16.06 -5.91
CA ASN A 48 -17.20 16.51 -6.85
C ASN A 48 -18.44 15.62 -6.70
N LYS A 49 -19.49 16.20 -6.14
CA LYS A 49 -20.74 15.51 -5.85
C LYS A 49 -21.43 14.98 -7.11
N GLU A 50 -21.46 15.76 -8.19
CA GLU A 50 -22.07 15.33 -9.46
C GLU A 50 -21.36 14.09 -10.04
N LYS A 51 -20.00 14.07 -10.02
CA LYS A 51 -19.24 12.89 -10.45
C LYS A 51 -19.51 11.67 -9.56
N LEU A 52 -19.71 11.85 -8.26
CA LEU A 52 -20.07 10.76 -7.35
C LEU A 52 -21.46 10.19 -7.67
N GLU A 53 -22.44 11.07 -7.93
CA GLU A 53 -23.78 10.67 -8.31
C GLU A 53 -23.76 9.91 -9.66
N ASN A 54 -22.97 10.38 -10.62
CA ASN A 54 -22.80 9.68 -11.90
C ASN A 54 -22.20 8.29 -11.72
N VAL A 55 -21.15 8.14 -10.90
CA VAL A 55 -20.56 6.83 -10.58
C VAL A 55 -21.55 5.94 -9.82
N SER A 56 -22.31 6.50 -8.87
CA SER A 56 -23.34 5.76 -8.15
C SER A 56 -24.39 5.18 -9.11
N ASN A 57 -24.85 6.00 -10.06
CA ASN A 57 -25.81 5.56 -11.08
C ASN A 57 -25.19 4.52 -12.04
N GLU A 58 -23.97 4.76 -12.53
CA GLU A 58 -23.22 3.85 -13.41
C GLU A 58 -23.07 2.44 -12.82
N LEU A 59 -22.75 2.37 -11.52
CA LEU A 59 -22.50 1.13 -10.80
C LEU A 59 -23.73 0.56 -10.09
N GLY A 60 -24.89 1.21 -10.20
CA GLY A 60 -26.12 0.78 -9.51
C GLY A 60 -26.00 0.79 -7.99
N LEU A 61 -25.25 1.75 -7.43
CA LEU A 61 -25.05 1.84 -5.99
C LEU A 61 -26.25 2.50 -5.33
N SER A 62 -26.72 1.91 -4.23
CA SER A 62 -27.77 2.49 -3.37
C SER A 62 -27.17 3.03 -2.06
N VAL A 63 -26.04 3.74 -2.14
CA VAL A 63 -25.31 4.25 -0.99
C VAL A 63 -25.18 5.79 -1.03
N PRO A 64 -25.08 6.46 0.12
CA PRO A 64 -24.91 7.90 0.17
C PRO A 64 -23.63 8.38 -0.51
N THR A 65 -23.72 9.57 -1.11
CA THR A 65 -22.58 10.32 -1.65
C THR A 65 -22.19 11.43 -0.68
N ILE A 66 -20.90 11.57 -0.39
CA ILE A 66 -20.36 12.53 0.57
C ILE A 66 -19.32 13.40 -0.12
N GLU A 67 -19.47 14.72 -0.04
CA GLU A 67 -18.42 15.62 -0.49
C GLU A 67 -17.26 15.63 0.51
N LEU A 68 -16.05 15.35 0.02
CA LEU A 68 -14.81 15.35 0.80
C LEU A 68 -13.67 15.94 -0.01
N ASP A 69 -13.18 17.09 0.43
CA ASP A 69 -11.91 17.66 0.00
C ASP A 69 -10.86 17.41 1.07
N SER A 70 -9.85 16.62 0.74
CA SER A 70 -8.73 16.29 1.66
C SER A 70 -7.87 17.50 2.05
N ASN A 71 -7.94 18.60 1.30
CA ASN A 71 -7.25 19.84 1.63
C ASN A 71 -8.06 20.74 2.59
N ASN A 72 -9.33 20.41 2.82
CA ASN A 72 -10.20 21.14 3.75
C ASN A 72 -10.29 20.38 5.08
N LYS A 73 -9.55 20.86 6.10
CA LYS A 73 -9.48 20.23 7.42
C LYS A 73 -10.84 20.01 8.09
N SER A 74 -11.76 20.97 7.94
CA SER A 74 -13.10 20.83 8.53
C SER A 74 -13.95 19.80 7.79
N HIS A 75 -13.83 19.67 6.47
CA HIS A 75 -14.47 18.59 5.71
C HIS A 75 -13.94 17.23 6.17
N VAL A 76 -12.61 17.07 6.24
CA VAL A 76 -11.96 15.83 6.68
C VAL A 76 -12.47 15.42 8.07
N GLU A 77 -12.42 16.34 9.04
CA GLU A 77 -12.85 16.05 10.40
C GLU A 77 -14.34 15.68 10.48
N ASN A 78 -15.21 16.43 9.81
CA ASN A 78 -16.65 16.18 9.82
C ASN A 78 -17.02 14.84 9.17
N VAL A 79 -16.32 14.44 8.11
CA VAL A 79 -16.56 13.15 7.44
C VAL A 79 -16.03 12.00 8.30
N LEU A 80 -14.83 12.12 8.85
CA LEU A 80 -14.22 11.07 9.66
C LEU A 80 -15.00 10.80 10.95
N LYS A 81 -15.63 11.79 11.56
CA LYS A 81 -16.51 11.60 12.73
C LYS A 81 -17.76 10.73 12.44
N GLN A 82 -18.05 10.45 11.17
CA GLN A 82 -19.21 9.65 10.77
C GLN A 82 -18.87 8.19 10.47
N THR A 83 -17.60 7.81 10.48
CA THR A 83 -17.19 6.47 10.05
C THR A 83 -16.26 5.79 11.03
N ARG A 84 -16.26 4.46 11.00
CA ARG A 84 -15.29 3.62 11.72
C ARG A 84 -14.00 3.42 10.92
N LEU A 85 -14.10 3.46 9.58
CA LEU A 85 -13.00 3.22 8.66
C LEU A 85 -13.11 4.14 7.44
N ILE A 86 -12.00 4.75 7.05
CA ILE A 86 -11.86 5.33 5.73
C ILE A 86 -10.94 4.45 4.87
N LEU A 87 -11.43 4.05 3.69
CA LEU A 87 -10.65 3.42 2.63
C LEU A 87 -10.41 4.46 1.54
N THR A 88 -9.16 4.70 1.19
CA THR A 88 -8.84 5.71 0.17
C THR A 88 -8.00 5.17 -0.97
N THR A 89 -8.41 5.54 -2.19
CA THR A 89 -7.65 5.33 -3.43
C THR A 89 -7.17 6.67 -4.03
N VAL A 90 -7.23 7.75 -3.24
CA VAL A 90 -6.84 9.09 -3.68
C VAL A 90 -5.34 9.29 -3.51
N GLY A 91 -4.61 9.13 -4.60
CA GLY A 91 -3.17 9.45 -4.71
C GLY A 91 -2.92 10.65 -5.63
N PRO A 92 -1.70 11.21 -5.64
CA PRO A 92 -0.55 10.88 -4.77
C PRO A 92 -0.83 11.15 -3.28
N TYR A 93 -0.49 10.19 -2.44
CA TYR A 93 -0.79 10.26 -1.00
C TYR A 93 0.00 11.35 -0.29
N GLN A 94 1.23 11.61 -0.72
CA GLN A 94 2.04 12.73 -0.22
C GLN A 94 1.41 14.11 -0.45
N LEU A 95 0.43 14.23 -1.37
CA LEU A 95 -0.29 15.47 -1.65
C LEU A 95 -1.65 15.53 -0.94
N TYR A 96 -2.30 14.38 -0.73
CA TYR A 96 -3.71 14.34 -0.30
C TYR A 96 -3.96 13.54 0.98
N GLY A 97 -2.96 12.79 1.49
CA GLY A 97 -3.13 11.86 2.60
C GLY A 97 -2.87 12.44 3.99
N ASN A 98 -2.04 13.48 4.10
CA ASN A 98 -1.51 13.97 5.38
C ASN A 98 -2.60 14.31 6.41
N GLU A 99 -3.56 15.16 6.03
CA GLU A 99 -4.60 15.60 6.96
C GLU A 99 -5.56 14.45 7.32
N ILE A 100 -5.81 13.53 6.38
CA ILE A 100 -6.66 12.36 6.64
C ILE A 100 -6.01 11.46 7.68
N ILE A 101 -4.71 11.11 7.53
CA ILE A 101 -4.00 10.26 8.50
C ILE A 101 -3.93 10.92 9.86
N LYS A 102 -3.55 12.20 9.91
CA LYS A 102 -3.51 12.98 11.14
C LYS A 102 -4.86 12.90 11.87
N LYS A 103 -5.96 13.18 11.19
CA LYS A 103 -7.29 13.15 11.77
C LYS A 103 -7.77 11.76 12.14
N CYS A 104 -7.42 10.74 11.36
CA CYS A 104 -7.69 9.35 11.74
C CYS A 104 -6.99 9.00 13.06
N ALA A 105 -5.70 9.36 13.20
CA ALA A 105 -4.95 9.15 14.43
C ALA A 105 -5.55 9.91 15.62
N GLU A 106 -6.00 11.17 15.44
CA GLU A 106 -6.61 11.97 16.48
C GLU A 106 -7.98 11.44 16.94
N LEU A 107 -8.82 10.99 16.00
CA LEU A 107 -10.21 10.62 16.23
C LEU A 107 -10.44 9.14 16.53
N GLY A 108 -9.43 8.29 16.41
CA GLY A 108 -9.56 6.84 16.57
C GLY A 108 -10.24 6.15 15.39
N VAL A 109 -10.21 6.76 14.20
CA VAL A 109 -10.77 6.22 12.96
C VAL A 109 -9.75 5.35 12.26
N ASN A 110 -10.16 4.18 11.82
CA ASN A 110 -9.27 3.31 11.06
C ASN A 110 -9.04 3.85 9.65
N TYR A 111 -7.88 3.52 9.08
CA TYR A 111 -7.46 3.99 7.77
C TYR A 111 -6.81 2.86 6.98
N VAL A 112 -7.19 2.72 5.71
CA VAL A 112 -6.52 1.85 4.75
C VAL A 112 -6.34 2.55 3.41
N ASP A 113 -5.20 2.30 2.76
CA ASP A 113 -4.88 2.81 1.43
C ASP A 113 -4.19 1.75 0.57
N LEU A 114 -3.78 2.13 -0.63
CA LEU A 114 -2.97 1.33 -1.54
C LEU A 114 -1.68 2.08 -1.94
N SER A 115 -1.12 2.84 -0.98
CA SER A 115 0.08 3.65 -1.21
C SER A 115 1.30 2.81 -1.56
N GLY A 116 2.00 3.21 -2.63
CA GLY A 116 3.34 2.78 -2.98
C GLY A 116 4.37 3.92 -2.80
N GLU A 117 4.17 4.77 -1.79
CA GLU A 117 4.98 5.96 -1.52
C GLU A 117 5.73 5.83 -0.18
N PRO A 118 6.81 4.99 -0.08
CA PRO A 118 7.44 4.66 1.19
C PRO A 118 8.03 5.87 1.90
N GLY A 119 8.48 6.89 1.17
CA GLY A 119 8.95 8.13 1.76
C GLY A 119 7.86 8.88 2.51
N TRP A 120 6.64 8.94 1.93
CA TRP A 120 5.49 9.51 2.62
C TRP A 120 5.03 8.65 3.80
N MET A 121 4.98 7.33 3.62
CA MET A 121 4.62 6.40 4.70
C MET A 121 5.57 6.52 5.89
N HIS A 122 6.87 6.72 5.64
CA HIS A 122 7.87 6.98 6.68
C HIS A 122 7.53 8.25 7.48
N LEU A 123 7.19 9.35 6.80
CA LEU A 123 6.80 10.59 7.46
C LEU A 123 5.52 10.43 8.30
N MET A 124 4.57 9.62 7.85
CA MET A 124 3.31 9.39 8.59
C MET A 124 3.49 8.61 9.89
N ASN A 125 4.66 8.00 10.14
CA ASN A 125 4.99 7.41 11.44
C ASN A 125 4.99 8.46 12.57
N GLU A 126 5.10 9.76 12.28
CA GLU A 126 4.96 10.82 13.30
C GLU A 126 3.62 10.75 14.05
N HIS A 127 2.57 10.20 13.43
CA HIS A 127 1.24 10.06 14.04
C HIS A 127 1.04 8.74 14.80
N LYS A 128 2.06 7.86 14.87
CA LYS A 128 1.97 6.53 15.49
C LYS A 128 1.54 6.58 16.97
N ALA A 129 2.17 7.44 17.74
CA ALA A 129 1.85 7.56 19.17
C ALA A 129 0.39 8.00 19.39
N GLN A 130 -0.08 8.95 18.59
CA GLN A 130 -1.45 9.43 18.63
C GLN A 130 -2.44 8.33 18.21
N ALA A 131 -2.14 7.57 17.16
CA ALA A 131 -2.97 6.45 16.71
C ALA A 131 -3.05 5.35 17.78
N GLN A 132 -1.93 5.02 18.44
CA GLN A 132 -1.91 4.07 19.56
C GLN A 132 -2.78 4.54 20.74
N GLN A 133 -2.74 5.82 21.07
CA GLN A 133 -3.53 6.40 22.14
C GLN A 133 -5.03 6.38 21.83
N SER A 134 -5.42 6.69 20.61
CA SER A 134 -6.82 6.75 20.19
C SER A 134 -7.40 5.37 19.83
N GLY A 135 -6.54 4.37 19.55
CA GLY A 135 -6.91 3.05 19.08
C GLY A 135 -7.11 2.95 17.57
N ALA A 136 -6.75 3.99 16.79
CA ALA A 136 -6.79 3.98 15.34
C ALA A 136 -5.82 2.94 14.76
N LYS A 137 -6.29 2.19 13.76
CA LYS A 137 -5.46 1.28 12.96
C LYS A 137 -5.21 1.92 11.60
N ILE A 138 -3.95 2.27 11.33
CA ILE A 138 -3.52 2.90 10.08
C ILE A 138 -2.68 1.89 9.31
N VAL A 139 -3.20 1.43 8.16
CA VAL A 139 -2.57 0.38 7.35
C VAL A 139 -2.40 0.88 5.92
N HIS A 140 -1.15 1.00 5.50
CA HIS A 140 -0.77 1.38 4.15
C HIS A 140 -0.62 0.17 3.22
N SER A 141 -0.57 0.41 1.92
CA SER A 141 -0.21 -0.57 0.89
C SER A 141 -1.13 -1.80 0.85
N CYS A 142 -2.44 -1.62 1.09
CA CYS A 142 -3.42 -2.69 1.08
C CYS A 142 -3.88 -3.10 -0.33
N GLY A 143 -3.20 -2.61 -1.39
CA GLY A 143 -3.52 -2.95 -2.76
C GLY A 143 -2.84 -4.23 -3.27
N PHE A 144 -3.26 -4.69 -4.46
CA PHE A 144 -2.69 -5.86 -5.14
C PHE A 144 -1.17 -5.75 -5.34
N ASP A 145 -0.65 -4.55 -5.52
CA ASP A 145 0.77 -4.32 -5.79
C ASP A 145 1.69 -4.77 -4.63
N SER A 146 1.18 -4.86 -3.40
CA SER A 146 1.97 -5.19 -2.20
C SER A 146 1.42 -6.37 -1.40
N ILE A 147 0.10 -6.53 -1.29
CA ILE A 147 -0.54 -7.56 -0.47
C ILE A 147 -0.09 -9.00 -0.81
N PRO A 148 0.04 -9.41 -2.08
CA PRO A 148 0.52 -10.76 -2.40
C PRO A 148 1.93 -11.04 -1.90
N SER A 149 2.82 -10.05 -1.92
CA SER A 149 4.18 -10.16 -1.43
C SER A 149 4.22 -10.27 0.08
N ASP A 150 3.57 -9.36 0.79
CA ASP A 150 3.57 -9.30 2.26
C ASP A 150 2.86 -10.49 2.89
N LEU A 151 1.60 -10.76 2.50
CA LEU A 151 0.84 -11.90 3.02
C LEU A 151 1.38 -13.24 2.50
N GLY A 152 2.00 -13.27 1.31
CA GLY A 152 2.68 -14.45 0.79
C GLY A 152 3.86 -14.86 1.67
N VAL A 153 4.66 -13.89 2.12
CA VAL A 153 5.75 -14.15 3.08
C VAL A 153 5.19 -14.60 4.43
N LEU A 154 4.17 -13.93 4.96
CA LEU A 154 3.52 -14.34 6.21
C LEU A 154 3.01 -15.79 6.14
N PHE A 155 2.34 -16.15 5.05
CA PHE A 155 1.86 -17.51 4.82
C PHE A 155 3.02 -18.51 4.78
N LEU A 156 4.07 -18.22 4.00
CA LEU A 156 5.25 -19.08 3.88
C LEU A 156 5.94 -19.27 5.23
N GLN A 157 6.10 -18.22 6.01
CA GLN A 157 6.75 -18.26 7.32
C GLN A 157 5.94 -19.07 8.34
N ASN A 158 4.61 -18.96 8.30
CA ASN A 158 3.74 -19.80 9.13
C ASN A 158 3.85 -21.28 8.75
N GLU A 159 3.87 -21.61 7.45
CA GLU A 159 4.09 -22.97 6.97
C GLU A 159 5.47 -23.51 7.34
N ALA A 160 6.51 -22.67 7.28
CA ALA A 160 7.87 -23.06 7.71
C ALA A 160 7.92 -23.40 9.19
N LYS A 161 7.29 -22.58 10.04
CA LYS A 161 7.19 -22.84 11.48
C LYS A 161 6.41 -24.12 11.77
N ASN A 162 5.29 -24.36 11.08
CA ASN A 162 4.48 -25.56 11.27
C ASN A 162 5.23 -26.82 10.86
N LYS A 163 5.98 -26.79 9.74
CA LYS A 163 6.66 -27.97 9.19
C LYS A 163 8.06 -28.21 9.79
N HIS A 164 8.77 -27.14 10.12
CA HIS A 164 10.20 -27.21 10.47
C HIS A 164 10.52 -26.61 11.86
N GLY A 165 9.52 -26.13 12.59
CA GLY A 165 9.68 -25.53 13.92
C GLY A 165 10.37 -24.16 13.93
N ARG A 166 10.70 -23.59 12.76
CA ARG A 166 11.39 -22.30 12.63
C ARG A 166 11.02 -21.58 11.34
N PRO A 167 11.12 -20.24 11.30
CA PRO A 167 10.96 -19.49 10.05
C PRO A 167 12.16 -19.71 9.13
N TYR A 168 11.99 -19.34 7.86
CA TYR A 168 13.09 -19.24 6.91
C TYR A 168 13.78 -17.87 7.04
N ALA A 169 15.11 -17.86 7.18
CA ALA A 169 15.89 -16.64 7.26
C ALA A 169 16.04 -15.93 5.90
N ASN A 170 15.79 -16.63 4.79
CA ASN A 170 15.89 -16.08 3.45
C ASN A 170 14.66 -16.50 2.62
N VAL A 171 13.97 -15.53 2.05
CA VAL A 171 12.81 -15.73 1.17
C VAL A 171 13.02 -15.00 -0.15
N LYS A 172 12.86 -15.74 -1.25
CA LYS A 172 12.91 -15.24 -2.61
C LYS A 172 11.52 -15.26 -3.24
N CYS A 173 10.95 -14.10 -3.49
CA CYS A 173 9.72 -13.97 -4.28
C CYS A 173 10.07 -13.90 -5.77
N ARG A 174 9.34 -14.66 -6.60
CA ARG A 174 9.54 -14.69 -8.05
C ARG A 174 8.21 -14.51 -8.78
N VAL A 175 8.07 -13.34 -9.41
CA VAL A 175 6.89 -13.03 -10.23
C VAL A 175 7.03 -13.76 -11.57
N ARG A 176 6.20 -14.75 -11.82
CA ARG A 176 6.25 -15.58 -13.03
C ARG A 176 5.48 -14.99 -14.20
N SER A 177 4.38 -14.33 -13.91
CA SER A 177 3.51 -13.75 -14.93
C SER A 177 2.74 -12.60 -14.35
N MET A 178 2.64 -11.53 -15.11
CA MET A 178 1.85 -10.35 -14.77
C MET A 178 1.18 -9.84 -16.05
N LYS A 179 -0.10 -9.46 -15.96
CA LYS A 179 -0.84 -8.81 -17.04
C LYS A 179 -1.47 -7.54 -16.50
N GLY A 180 -1.33 -6.46 -17.21
CA GLY A 180 -1.90 -5.16 -16.84
C GLY A 180 -0.98 -4.01 -17.24
N GLU A 181 -1.50 -2.81 -17.06
CA GLU A 181 -0.79 -1.55 -17.28
C GLU A 181 -0.82 -0.71 -15.99
N PHE A 182 0.10 0.24 -15.87
CA PHE A 182 0.09 1.16 -14.74
C PHE A 182 -1.16 2.04 -14.78
N SER A 183 -1.81 2.19 -13.63
CA SER A 183 -2.89 3.16 -13.50
C SER A 183 -2.35 4.60 -13.58
N GLY A 184 -3.21 5.56 -13.95
CA GLY A 184 -2.86 6.98 -13.91
C GLY A 184 -2.41 7.45 -12.52
N GLY A 185 -2.99 6.86 -11.46
CA GLY A 185 -2.59 7.11 -10.07
C GLY A 185 -1.16 6.66 -9.78
N THR A 186 -0.76 5.47 -10.22
CA THR A 186 0.63 4.97 -10.07
C THR A 186 1.63 5.89 -10.76
N ALA A 187 1.33 6.31 -11.99
CA ALA A 187 2.19 7.24 -12.73
C ALA A 187 2.29 8.62 -12.03
N ALA A 188 1.20 9.12 -11.45
CA ALA A 188 1.18 10.37 -10.70
C ALA A 188 2.02 10.28 -9.41
N SER A 189 1.89 9.19 -8.63
CA SER A 189 2.67 8.95 -7.41
C SER A 189 4.17 8.86 -7.70
N LEU A 190 4.57 8.17 -8.78
CA LEU A 190 5.97 8.09 -9.18
C LEU A 190 6.53 9.48 -9.54
N ARG A 191 5.79 10.29 -10.32
CA ARG A 191 6.22 11.66 -10.65
C ARG A 191 6.35 12.53 -9.39
N ALA A 192 5.41 12.42 -8.45
CA ALA A 192 5.43 13.17 -7.21
C ALA A 192 6.66 12.76 -6.36
N THR A 193 6.97 11.46 -6.26
CA THR A 193 8.16 10.96 -5.56
C THR A 193 9.45 11.47 -6.20
N LEU A 194 9.58 11.42 -7.53
CA LEU A 194 10.73 11.96 -8.23
C LEU A 194 10.86 13.49 -8.08
N GLY A 195 9.71 14.18 -7.99
CA GLY A 195 9.66 15.62 -7.69
C GLY A 195 10.18 15.94 -6.30
N SER A 196 9.80 15.15 -5.31
CA SER A 196 10.22 15.34 -3.91
C SER A 196 11.74 15.14 -3.71
N LEU A 197 12.37 14.23 -4.47
CA LEU A 197 13.82 14.04 -4.46
C LEU A 197 14.61 15.28 -4.89
N LYS A 198 14.04 16.09 -5.79
CA LYS A 198 14.69 17.33 -6.25
C LYS A 198 14.66 18.43 -5.18
N THR A 199 13.64 18.43 -4.34
CA THR A 199 13.43 19.46 -3.31
C THR A 199 13.93 19.05 -1.94
N ASN A 200 14.02 17.74 -1.68
CA ASN A 200 14.50 17.18 -0.42
C ASN A 200 15.47 16.00 -0.69
N PRO A 201 16.79 16.27 -0.79
CA PRO A 201 17.79 15.22 -1.01
C PRO A 201 17.85 14.13 0.07
N GLU A 202 17.47 14.45 1.33
CA GLU A 202 17.43 13.46 2.42
C GLU A 202 16.40 12.35 2.16
N MET A 203 15.38 12.64 1.36
CA MET A 203 14.40 11.64 0.93
C MET A 203 15.07 10.47 0.20
N PHE A 204 16.21 10.70 -0.47
CA PHE A 204 16.94 9.62 -1.13
C PHE A 204 17.36 8.53 -0.13
N ASN A 205 17.90 8.91 1.03
CA ASN A 205 18.31 7.95 2.07
C ASN A 205 17.11 7.13 2.57
N ILE A 206 15.95 7.78 2.73
CA ILE A 206 14.69 7.11 3.12
C ILE A 206 14.27 6.10 2.05
N LEU A 207 14.39 6.44 0.77
CA LEU A 207 13.96 5.57 -0.32
C LEU A 207 14.88 4.37 -0.55
N VAL A 208 16.19 4.51 -0.29
CA VAL A 208 17.16 3.40 -0.48
C VAL A 208 17.24 2.47 0.73
N ASP A 209 16.88 2.92 1.92
CA ASP A 209 16.89 2.10 3.14
C ASP A 209 15.76 1.05 3.12
N PRO A 210 16.04 -0.26 3.09
CA PRO A 210 15.03 -1.31 3.11
C PRO A 210 14.24 -1.34 4.44
N PHE A 211 14.79 -0.79 5.52
CA PHE A 211 14.19 -0.76 6.86
C PHE A 211 13.58 0.58 7.23
N THR A 212 13.44 1.49 6.30
CA THR A 212 12.95 2.86 6.57
C THR A 212 11.57 2.92 7.25
N LEU A 213 10.76 1.87 7.12
CA LEU A 213 9.46 1.74 7.79
C LEU A 213 9.55 1.02 9.15
N CYS A 214 10.75 0.60 9.57
CA CYS A 214 11.04 -0.11 10.82
C CYS A 214 11.75 0.86 11.77
N GLU A 215 10.99 1.59 12.55
CA GLU A 215 11.47 2.70 13.37
C GLU A 215 12.63 2.29 14.30
N GLY A 216 13.81 2.90 14.09
CA GLY A 216 15.01 2.64 14.90
C GLY A 216 15.74 1.32 14.62
N PHE A 217 15.20 0.44 13.78
CA PHE A 217 15.84 -0.83 13.44
C PHE A 217 16.75 -0.67 12.22
N LYS A 218 17.95 -1.26 12.33
CA LYS A 218 18.92 -1.40 11.24
C LYS A 218 19.20 -2.90 11.08
N GLY A 219 18.61 -3.47 10.07
CA GLY A 219 18.77 -4.90 9.76
C GLY A 219 20.04 -5.21 8.96
N PRO A 220 20.21 -6.47 8.56
CA PRO A 220 21.33 -6.92 7.73
C PRO A 220 21.26 -6.35 6.31
N ASP A 221 22.40 -6.35 5.62
CA ASP A 221 22.44 -6.05 4.18
C ASP A 221 21.48 -6.96 3.42
N GLN A 222 20.64 -6.36 2.59
CA GLN A 222 19.66 -7.09 1.80
C GLN A 222 20.23 -7.55 0.45
N PRO A 223 19.70 -8.63 -0.15
CA PRO A 223 20.10 -9.07 -1.47
C PRO A 223 19.99 -7.95 -2.52
N VAL A 224 20.89 -7.96 -3.49
CA VAL A 224 20.89 -7.00 -4.60
C VAL A 224 19.89 -7.47 -5.65
N ASP A 225 18.78 -6.77 -5.77
CA ASP A 225 17.65 -7.08 -6.67
C ASP A 225 17.48 -6.08 -7.83
N ASN A 226 18.47 -5.19 -8.05
CA ASN A 226 18.42 -4.13 -9.05
C ASN A 226 19.13 -4.46 -10.36
N LYS A 227 19.62 -5.68 -10.52
CA LYS A 227 20.32 -6.17 -11.73
C LYS A 227 19.84 -7.57 -12.09
N PRO A 228 19.80 -7.91 -13.39
CA PRO A 228 19.53 -9.28 -13.79
C PRO A 228 20.69 -10.19 -13.38
N TYR A 229 20.34 -11.39 -12.93
CA TYR A 229 21.33 -12.44 -12.62
C TYR A 229 20.74 -13.84 -12.86
N TYR A 230 21.62 -14.83 -13.00
CA TYR A 230 21.22 -16.22 -13.03
C TYR A 230 21.11 -16.75 -11.60
N ASP A 231 19.91 -17.21 -11.22
CA ASP A 231 19.65 -17.80 -9.89
C ASP A 231 20.02 -19.29 -9.92
N GLU A 232 21.16 -19.64 -9.36
CA GLU A 232 21.68 -21.01 -9.34
C GLU A 232 20.74 -21.98 -8.54
N VAL A 233 20.01 -21.46 -7.57
CA VAL A 233 19.08 -22.30 -6.76
C VAL A 233 17.84 -22.62 -7.58
N LEU A 234 17.32 -21.64 -8.32
CA LEU A 234 16.11 -21.80 -9.12
C LEU A 234 16.40 -22.23 -10.57
N GLN A 235 17.70 -22.29 -10.96
CA GLN A 235 18.18 -22.64 -12.30
C GLN A 235 17.54 -21.81 -13.39
N GLN A 236 17.38 -20.49 -13.16
CA GLN A 236 16.76 -19.57 -14.12
C GLN A 236 17.28 -18.14 -13.97
N TRP A 237 17.12 -17.35 -15.04
CA TRP A 237 17.38 -15.91 -15.00
C TRP A 237 16.31 -15.17 -14.23
N SER A 238 16.75 -14.19 -13.46
CA SER A 238 15.89 -13.26 -12.71
C SER A 238 16.17 -11.83 -13.13
N ALA A 239 15.14 -10.98 -13.12
CA ALA A 239 15.23 -9.55 -13.44
C ALA A 239 14.60 -8.70 -12.35
N PRO A 240 15.02 -7.43 -12.20
CA PRO A 240 14.44 -6.51 -11.25
C PRO A 240 12.92 -6.42 -11.39
N PHE A 241 12.21 -6.46 -10.26
CA PHE A 241 10.77 -6.23 -10.21
C PHE A 241 10.52 -4.80 -9.73
N PHE A 242 9.71 -4.04 -10.47
CA PHE A 242 9.52 -2.60 -10.22
C PHE A 242 8.86 -2.28 -8.88
N MET A 243 8.13 -3.23 -8.27
CA MET A 243 7.53 -3.05 -6.94
C MET A 243 8.46 -3.50 -5.80
N ALA A 244 9.56 -4.19 -6.08
CA ALA A 244 10.49 -4.68 -5.06
C ALA A 244 10.96 -3.57 -4.09
N PRO A 245 11.32 -2.34 -4.54
CA PRO A 245 11.74 -1.26 -3.65
C PRO A 245 10.69 -0.84 -2.63
N ILE A 246 9.41 -1.11 -2.91
CA ILE A 246 8.26 -0.82 -2.04
C ILE A 246 7.93 -2.04 -1.19
N ASN A 247 7.80 -3.21 -1.83
CA ASN A 247 7.35 -4.44 -1.18
C ASN A 247 8.36 -4.94 -0.15
N THR A 248 9.66 -4.82 -0.42
CA THR A 248 10.72 -5.14 0.56
C THR A 248 10.52 -4.38 1.87
N LYS A 249 10.21 -3.08 1.80
CA LYS A 249 9.96 -2.25 2.98
C LYS A 249 8.70 -2.67 3.73
N ASN A 250 7.64 -3.04 3.01
CA ASN A 250 6.40 -3.53 3.63
C ASN A 250 6.62 -4.86 4.34
N VAL A 251 7.31 -5.82 3.70
CA VAL A 251 7.64 -7.13 4.28
C VAL A 251 8.49 -6.98 5.54
N HIS A 252 9.52 -6.11 5.52
CA HIS A 252 10.33 -5.83 6.71
C HIS A 252 9.53 -5.11 7.80
N ARG A 253 8.63 -4.19 7.44
CA ARG A 253 7.73 -3.55 8.40
C ARG A 253 6.81 -4.58 9.08
N SER A 254 6.26 -5.52 8.33
CA SER A 254 5.44 -6.61 8.88
C SER A 254 6.25 -7.48 9.84
N ASN A 255 7.47 -7.88 9.48
CA ASN A 255 8.37 -8.60 10.37
C ASN A 255 8.65 -7.81 11.66
N TYR A 256 8.98 -6.53 11.55
CA TYR A 256 9.21 -5.64 12.70
C TYR A 256 7.97 -5.54 13.61
N GLN A 257 6.78 -5.34 13.05
CA GLN A 257 5.54 -5.25 13.82
C GLN A 257 5.12 -6.57 14.46
N LEU A 258 5.55 -7.70 13.91
CA LEU A 258 5.38 -9.05 14.46
C LEU A 258 6.50 -9.43 15.46
N ASN A 259 7.21 -8.44 16.01
CA ASN A 259 8.36 -8.63 16.90
C ASN A 259 9.41 -9.57 16.30
N PHE A 260 9.77 -9.34 15.05
CA PHE A 260 10.74 -10.12 14.29
C PHE A 260 10.40 -11.61 14.20
N ALA A 261 9.14 -11.90 13.96
CA ALA A 261 8.65 -13.27 13.84
C ALA A 261 9.35 -14.09 12.74
N TYR A 262 10.00 -13.45 11.78
CA TYR A 262 10.81 -14.07 10.72
C TYR A 262 12.31 -14.12 11.05
N GLY A 263 12.75 -13.43 12.13
CA GLY A 263 14.14 -13.22 12.54
C GLY A 263 14.58 -11.76 12.30
N GLU A 264 15.53 -11.29 13.09
CA GLU A 264 16.17 -9.98 12.88
C GLU A 264 17.15 -10.02 11.71
N ASP A 265 17.66 -11.20 11.37
CA ASP A 265 18.56 -11.51 10.26
C ASP A 265 17.82 -11.86 8.96
N PHE A 266 16.51 -11.63 8.89
CA PHE A 266 15.67 -11.99 7.76
C PHE A 266 16.05 -11.25 6.49
N LEU A 267 16.23 -12.03 5.41
CA LEU A 267 16.53 -11.53 4.05
C LEU A 267 15.33 -11.74 3.11
N TYR A 268 15.00 -10.72 2.36
CA TYR A 268 13.93 -10.79 1.37
C TYR A 268 14.38 -10.23 0.02
N GLU A 269 14.06 -10.96 -1.04
CA GLU A 269 14.33 -10.58 -2.43
C GLU A 269 13.08 -10.78 -3.29
N GLU A 270 12.80 -9.82 -4.16
CA GLU A 270 11.64 -9.88 -5.05
C GLU A 270 12.04 -9.53 -6.48
N MET A 271 11.89 -10.48 -7.41
CA MET A 271 12.30 -10.33 -8.80
C MET A 271 11.34 -11.03 -9.76
N PHE A 272 11.41 -10.68 -11.04
CA PHE A 272 10.79 -11.46 -12.11
C PHE A 272 11.55 -12.77 -12.36
N ALA A 273 10.81 -13.84 -12.62
CA ALA A 273 11.33 -15.09 -13.16
C ALA A 273 11.33 -15.01 -14.70
N CYS A 274 12.50 -15.08 -15.31
CA CYS A 274 12.67 -14.86 -16.76
C CYS A 274 12.89 -16.16 -17.55
N GLY A 275 13.00 -17.32 -16.85
CA GLY A 275 13.24 -18.62 -17.45
C GLY A 275 14.73 -18.97 -17.65
N GLU A 276 14.99 -20.08 -18.32
CA GLU A 276 16.30 -20.70 -18.46
C GLU A 276 17.01 -20.27 -19.75
N GLY A 277 18.33 -20.50 -19.81
CA GLY A 277 19.16 -20.37 -20.99
C GLY A 277 19.19 -18.96 -21.60
N GLU A 278 19.58 -18.89 -22.87
CA GLU A 278 19.76 -17.62 -23.60
C GLU A 278 18.46 -16.80 -23.72
N LYS A 279 17.30 -17.49 -23.83
CA LYS A 279 15.99 -16.79 -23.88
C LYS A 279 15.67 -16.12 -22.54
N GLY A 280 15.97 -16.80 -21.43
CA GLY A 280 15.79 -16.25 -20.08
C GLY A 280 16.71 -15.07 -19.84
N GLU A 281 17.99 -15.18 -20.29
CA GLU A 281 18.94 -14.08 -20.20
C GLU A 281 18.51 -12.85 -20.98
N ALA A 282 18.09 -13.04 -22.23
CA ALA A 282 17.60 -11.97 -23.09
C ALA A 282 16.39 -11.26 -22.49
N ALA A 283 15.42 -12.05 -21.96
CA ALA A 283 14.25 -11.51 -21.29
C ALA A 283 14.63 -10.71 -20.02
N ALA A 284 15.55 -11.22 -19.21
CA ALA A 284 16.02 -10.54 -18.01
C ALA A 284 16.71 -9.20 -18.31
N LYS A 285 17.55 -9.18 -19.33
CA LYS A 285 18.20 -7.95 -19.80
C LYS A 285 17.21 -6.93 -20.37
N ALA A 286 16.21 -7.39 -21.12
CA ALA A 286 15.15 -6.53 -21.67
C ALA A 286 14.32 -5.89 -20.56
N ILE A 287 13.91 -6.67 -19.55
CA ILE A 287 13.17 -6.15 -18.40
C ILE A 287 14.00 -5.13 -17.62
N ALA A 288 15.29 -5.42 -17.36
CA ALA A 288 16.17 -4.51 -16.62
C ALA A 288 16.44 -3.19 -17.37
N SER A 289 16.35 -3.19 -18.69
CA SER A 289 16.50 -1.98 -19.52
C SER A 289 15.18 -1.21 -19.70
N TYR A 290 14.06 -1.79 -19.35
CA TYR A 290 12.74 -1.15 -19.49
C TYR A 290 12.57 0.00 -18.50
N ASN A 291 12.31 1.18 -19.04
CA ASN A 291 11.97 2.36 -18.23
C ASN A 291 10.48 2.69 -18.40
N PRO A 292 9.64 2.44 -17.38
CA PRO A 292 8.21 2.68 -17.47
C PRO A 292 7.83 4.16 -17.67
N MET A 293 8.78 5.09 -17.45
CA MET A 293 8.57 6.52 -17.66
C MET A 293 8.85 7.00 -19.09
N MET A 294 9.43 6.15 -19.95
CA MET A 294 9.75 6.49 -21.35
C MET A 294 8.72 5.93 -22.35
N GLY A 295 7.66 5.27 -21.92
CA GLY A 295 6.61 4.76 -22.80
C GLY A 295 5.76 5.89 -23.39
N GLU A 296 5.41 5.80 -24.69
CA GLU A 296 4.51 6.76 -25.37
C GLU A 296 3.09 6.79 -24.77
N ASN A 297 2.71 5.77 -24.01
CA ASN A 297 1.39 5.58 -23.40
C ASN A 297 1.41 5.65 -21.87
N VAL A 298 2.11 6.63 -21.29
CA VAL A 298 2.00 6.84 -19.84
C VAL A 298 0.58 7.33 -19.53
N PRO A 299 -0.23 6.59 -18.76
CA PRO A 299 -1.60 6.99 -18.46
C PRO A 299 -1.65 8.38 -17.84
N LYS A 300 -2.58 9.21 -18.30
CA LYS A 300 -2.87 10.50 -17.64
C LYS A 300 -3.62 10.23 -16.34
N PRO A 301 -3.35 11.00 -15.29
CA PRO A 301 -4.03 10.87 -14.01
C PRO A 301 -5.53 11.19 -14.10
#